data_0d18c0d18cd9ca8088e8aa020bf75850
#
_entry.id   0d18c0d18cd9ca8088e8aa020bf75850
#
_cell.length_a   1.000
_cell.length_b   1.000
_cell.length_c   1.000
_cell.angle_alpha   90.00
_cell.angle_beta   90.00
_cell.angle_gamma   90.00
#
_symmetry.space_group_name_H-M   'P 1'
#
loop_
_entity.id
_entity.type
_entity.pdbx_description
1 polymer ?
#
loop_
_entity_poly.entity_id
_entity_poly.type
_entity_poly.pdbx_seq_one_letter_code
_entity_poly.pdbx_strand_id
1 'polypeptide(L)'
;MSLANPLWGAPRIHGELLKLGIDVGQTSVAKYMARHRRPPSQGWRTFLHNHADGIASIDLFVVPTLSFRLLYGLLILCHGRRQILWLGVTAHPTAEWIARQLTEACGWEPVPRYIIRDRDSVYGEIFKRRLHAMGIRAPSA
;
A
#
# COMPACT_ATOMS: atom_id res chain seq x y z
N MET A 1 -15.36 -0.26 19.02
CA MET A 1 -16.27 0.33 18.00
C MET A 1 -15.58 1.29 17.04
N SER A 2 -14.92 2.39 17.48
CA SER A 2 -14.32 3.36 16.56
C SER A 2 -13.12 2.80 15.76
N LEU A 3 -12.34 1.89 16.31
CA LEU A 3 -11.22 1.23 15.61
C LEU A 3 -11.71 0.23 14.55
N ALA A 4 -12.80 -0.50 14.87
CA ALA A 4 -13.37 -1.48 13.95
C ALA A 4 -14.20 -0.84 12.81
N ASN A 5 -14.66 0.41 13.03
CA ASN A 5 -15.48 1.15 12.08
C ASN A 5 -14.95 2.58 11.90
N PRO A 6 -13.87 2.77 11.14
CA PRO A 6 -13.17 4.05 11.04
C PRO A 6 -14.02 5.19 10.43
N LEU A 7 -15.12 4.85 9.73
CA LEU A 7 -16.03 5.83 9.14
C LEU A 7 -17.18 6.26 10.07
N TRP A 8 -17.29 5.67 11.27
CA TRP A 8 -18.36 6.02 12.20
C TRP A 8 -17.97 7.25 13.01
N GLY A 9 -18.81 8.28 12.94
CA GLY A 9 -18.71 9.47 13.79
C GLY A 9 -19.29 9.23 15.19
N ALA A 10 -19.02 10.15 16.11
CA ALA A 10 -19.52 10.09 17.49
C ALA A 10 -21.05 9.91 17.59
N PRO A 11 -21.89 10.57 16.76
CA PRO A 11 -23.35 10.37 16.80
C PRO A 11 -23.76 8.93 16.52
N ARG A 12 -23.12 8.29 15.53
CA ARG A 12 -23.44 6.91 15.15
C ARG A 12 -23.02 5.91 16.23
N ILE A 13 -21.80 6.07 16.77
CA ILE A 13 -21.32 5.23 17.87
C ILE A 13 -22.19 5.38 19.11
N HIS A 14 -22.61 6.61 19.45
CA HIS A 14 -23.55 6.90 20.54
C HIS A 14 -24.88 6.15 20.34
N GLY A 15 -25.47 6.21 19.14
CA GLY A 15 -26.70 5.49 18.82
C GLY A 15 -26.57 3.97 18.99
N GLU A 16 -25.46 3.37 18.59
CA GLU A 16 -25.21 1.94 18.80
C GLU A 16 -25.00 1.57 20.26
N LEU A 17 -24.34 2.43 21.05
CA LEU A 17 -24.18 2.24 22.49
C LEU A 17 -25.55 2.28 23.22
N LEU A 18 -26.44 3.20 22.85
CA LEU A 18 -27.80 3.25 23.39
C LEU A 18 -28.60 1.99 23.08
N LYS A 19 -28.47 1.41 21.88
CA LYS A 19 -29.11 0.13 21.53
C LYS A 19 -28.60 -1.04 22.39
N LEU A 20 -27.35 -0.96 22.84
CA LEU A 20 -26.74 -1.94 23.74
C LEU A 20 -27.07 -1.69 25.24
N GLY A 21 -27.94 -0.70 25.53
CA GLY A 21 -28.29 -0.33 26.89
C GLY A 21 -27.22 0.47 27.63
N ILE A 22 -26.23 1.03 26.93
CA ILE A 22 -25.16 1.82 27.51
C ILE A 22 -25.52 3.31 27.32
N ASP A 23 -25.94 3.95 28.40
CA ASP A 23 -26.26 5.40 28.41
C ASP A 23 -24.99 6.22 28.67
N VAL A 24 -24.42 6.78 27.63
CA VAL A 24 -23.22 7.64 27.66
C VAL A 24 -23.48 8.87 26.79
N GLY A 25 -23.22 10.05 27.30
CA GLY A 25 -23.40 11.27 26.49
C GLY A 25 -22.54 11.28 25.23
N GLN A 26 -23.09 11.82 24.12
CA GLN A 26 -22.40 11.93 22.84
C GLN A 26 -21.03 12.65 22.93
N THR A 27 -20.92 13.63 23.81
CA THR A 27 -19.68 14.36 24.09
C THR A 27 -18.60 13.46 24.71
N SER A 28 -19.00 12.52 25.58
CA SER A 28 -18.12 11.52 26.15
C SER A 28 -17.63 10.54 25.07
N VAL A 29 -18.52 10.09 24.20
CA VAL A 29 -18.16 9.27 23.04
C VAL A 29 -17.13 9.98 22.16
N ALA A 30 -17.36 11.25 21.82
CA ALA A 30 -16.44 12.05 21.03
C ALA A 30 -15.06 12.23 21.67
N LYS A 31 -15.02 12.38 23.01
CA LYS A 31 -13.78 12.52 23.79
C LYS A 31 -12.93 11.25 23.77
N TYR A 32 -13.55 10.08 23.84
CA TYR A 32 -12.87 8.79 23.92
C TYR A 32 -12.77 8.07 22.58
N MET A 33 -13.33 8.62 21.49
CA MET A 33 -13.09 8.10 20.17
C MET A 33 -11.60 8.08 19.83
N ALA A 34 -11.17 6.99 19.18
CA ALA A 34 -9.85 6.98 18.57
C ALA A 34 -9.74 8.16 17.59
N ARG A 35 -8.79 9.05 17.84
CA ARG A 35 -8.54 10.17 16.93
C ARG A 35 -8.09 9.59 15.60
N HIS A 36 -8.85 9.81 14.55
CA HIS A 36 -8.40 9.51 13.19
C HIS A 36 -7.11 10.30 12.95
N ARG A 37 -6.10 9.63 12.43
CA ARG A 37 -4.87 10.32 12.02
C ARG A 37 -5.27 11.51 11.16
N ARG A 38 -4.82 12.69 11.52
CA ARG A 38 -5.02 13.88 10.69
C ARG A 38 -4.55 13.58 9.27
N PRO A 39 -5.25 14.07 8.24
CA PRO A 39 -4.77 13.94 6.88
C PRO A 39 -3.31 14.48 6.80
N PRO A 40 -2.49 13.93 5.91
CA PRO A 40 -1.11 14.37 5.75
C PRO A 40 -1.02 15.89 5.69
N SER A 41 0.02 16.47 6.33
CA SER A 41 0.23 17.92 6.31
C SER A 41 0.34 18.43 4.87
N GLN A 42 0.10 19.74 4.66
CA GLN A 42 0.28 20.40 3.36
C GLN A 42 1.67 20.06 2.78
N GLY A 43 2.71 20.02 3.62
CA GLY A 43 4.06 19.65 3.22
C GLY A 43 4.19 18.24 2.66
N TRP A 44 3.44 17.27 3.19
CA TRP A 44 3.43 15.90 2.67
C TRP A 44 2.81 15.81 1.28
N ARG A 45 1.71 16.50 1.04
CA ARG A 45 1.09 16.57 -0.29
C ARG A 45 2.02 17.21 -1.31
N THR A 46 2.66 18.32 -0.95
CA THR A 46 3.63 19.01 -1.78
C THR A 46 4.85 18.12 -2.07
N PHE A 47 5.34 17.41 -1.04
CA PHE A 47 6.41 16.44 -1.21
C PHE A 47 6.05 15.35 -2.22
N LEU A 48 4.88 14.72 -2.06
CA LEU A 48 4.41 13.68 -2.98
C LEU A 48 4.27 14.21 -4.41
N HIS A 49 3.71 15.40 -4.57
CA HIS A 49 3.53 16.02 -5.89
C HIS A 49 4.90 16.29 -6.57
N ASN A 50 5.84 16.85 -5.84
CA ASN A 50 7.16 17.21 -6.37
C ASN A 50 8.08 15.99 -6.62
N HIS A 51 7.78 14.85 -5.99
CA HIS A 51 8.60 13.63 -6.11
C HIS A 51 7.87 12.50 -6.84
N ALA A 52 6.67 12.75 -7.36
CA ALA A 52 5.83 11.74 -8.00
C ALA A 52 6.56 10.99 -9.13
N ASP A 53 7.39 11.69 -9.91
CA ASP A 53 8.18 11.08 -11.01
C ASP A 53 9.25 10.11 -10.50
N GLY A 54 9.68 10.26 -9.25
CA GLY A 54 10.65 9.36 -8.61
C GLY A 54 10.02 8.28 -7.73
N ILE A 55 8.69 8.18 -7.71
CA ILE A 55 7.96 7.21 -6.91
C ILE A 55 7.31 6.15 -7.81
N ALA A 56 7.62 4.89 -7.56
CA ALA A 56 6.92 3.76 -8.14
C ALA A 56 6.18 2.97 -7.06
N SER A 57 5.12 2.28 -7.43
CA SER A 57 4.48 1.27 -6.59
C SER A 57 4.62 -0.10 -7.24
N ILE A 58 4.75 -1.11 -6.41
CA ILE A 58 4.78 -2.51 -6.81
C ILE A 58 3.68 -3.26 -6.10
N ASP A 59 2.94 -4.06 -6.84
CA ASP A 59 1.83 -4.84 -6.33
C ASP A 59 1.82 -6.23 -6.93
N LEU A 60 1.43 -7.23 -6.13
CA LEU A 60 1.28 -8.62 -6.56
C LEU A 60 -0.19 -9.01 -6.44
N PHE A 61 -0.81 -9.37 -7.54
CA PHE A 61 -2.20 -9.81 -7.57
C PHE A 61 -2.32 -11.23 -8.12
N VAL A 62 -3.42 -11.89 -7.79
CA VAL A 62 -3.68 -13.28 -8.16
C VAL A 62 -4.87 -13.36 -9.12
N VAL A 63 -4.70 -14.12 -10.19
CA VAL A 63 -5.75 -14.39 -11.18
C VAL A 63 -6.00 -15.89 -11.25
N PRO A 64 -7.20 -16.38 -10.90
CA PRO A 64 -7.56 -17.77 -11.13
C PRO A 64 -7.81 -18.00 -12.63
N THR A 65 -7.26 -19.07 -13.17
CA THR A 65 -7.54 -19.50 -14.55
C THR A 65 -8.78 -20.38 -14.62
N LEU A 66 -9.33 -20.57 -15.82
CA LEU A 66 -10.46 -21.50 -16.05
C LEU A 66 -10.13 -22.95 -15.66
N SER A 67 -8.86 -23.33 -15.63
CA SER A 67 -8.38 -24.64 -15.17
C SER A 67 -8.07 -24.68 -13.68
N PHE A 68 -8.57 -23.72 -12.88
CA PHE A 68 -8.32 -23.58 -11.44
C PHE A 68 -6.83 -23.46 -11.04
N ARG A 69 -5.99 -23.09 -11.97
CA ARG A 69 -4.59 -22.74 -11.66
C ARG A 69 -4.52 -21.28 -11.28
N LEU A 70 -3.68 -20.96 -10.31
CA LEU A 70 -3.42 -19.57 -9.90
C LEU A 70 -2.25 -19.01 -10.71
N LEU A 71 -2.46 -17.86 -11.32
CA LEU A 71 -1.42 -17.03 -11.90
C LEU A 71 -1.22 -15.78 -11.04
N TYR A 72 0.01 -15.40 -10.89
CA TYR A 72 0.41 -14.22 -10.13
C TYR A 72 0.91 -13.16 -11.09
N GLY A 73 0.29 -11.99 -11.02
CA GLY A 73 0.69 -10.82 -11.78
C GLY A 73 1.46 -9.85 -10.89
N LEU A 74 2.65 -9.45 -11.32
CA LEU A 74 3.42 -8.38 -10.70
C LEU A 74 3.27 -7.13 -11.53
N LEU A 75 2.79 -6.06 -10.91
CA LEU A 75 2.58 -4.77 -11.54
C LEU A 75 3.52 -3.73 -10.93
N ILE A 76 4.23 -2.98 -11.76
CA ILE A 76 5.05 -1.84 -11.33
C ILE A 76 4.49 -0.60 -12.02
N LEU A 77 4.08 0.39 -11.21
CA LEU A 77 3.47 1.65 -11.64
C LEU A 77 4.36 2.84 -11.30
N CYS A 78 4.57 3.74 -12.24
CA CYS A 78 5.15 5.05 -11.97
C CYS A 78 4.05 6.07 -11.62
N HIS A 79 4.15 6.71 -10.45
CA HIS A 79 3.11 7.63 -9.99
C HIS A 79 3.09 8.97 -10.75
N GLY A 80 4.23 9.47 -11.16
CA GLY A 80 4.33 10.78 -11.82
C GLY A 80 3.56 10.84 -13.13
N ARG A 81 3.70 9.82 -13.95
CA ARG A 81 3.05 9.74 -15.26
C ARG A 81 1.84 8.83 -15.29
N ARG A 82 1.49 8.17 -14.18
CA ARG A 82 0.45 7.15 -14.09
C ARG A 82 0.62 6.05 -15.15
N GLN A 83 1.84 5.63 -15.38
CA GLN A 83 2.19 4.65 -16.39
C GLN A 83 2.54 3.32 -15.76
N ILE A 84 2.14 2.25 -16.41
CA ILE A 84 2.63 0.91 -16.09
C ILE A 84 4.06 0.82 -16.63
N LEU A 85 5.02 0.66 -15.72
CA LEU A 85 6.43 0.43 -16.09
C LEU A 85 6.66 -1.02 -16.48
N TRP A 86 6.01 -1.94 -15.77
CA TRP A 86 6.21 -3.36 -15.94
C TRP A 86 5.00 -4.19 -15.55
N LEU A 87 4.77 -5.26 -16.29
CA LEU A 87 3.81 -6.31 -15.95
C LEU A 87 4.46 -7.66 -16.20
N GLY A 88 4.66 -8.44 -15.13
CA GLY A 88 5.16 -9.81 -15.19
C GLY A 88 4.10 -10.80 -14.72
N VAL A 89 4.05 -11.99 -15.31
CA VAL A 89 3.12 -13.04 -14.90
C VAL A 89 3.87 -14.33 -14.66
N THR A 90 3.53 -15.05 -13.60
CA THR A 90 4.12 -16.35 -13.26
C THR A 90 3.12 -17.24 -12.52
N ALA A 91 3.33 -18.55 -12.58
CA ALA A 91 2.62 -19.51 -11.73
C ALA A 91 3.33 -19.69 -10.36
N HIS A 92 4.58 -19.25 -10.25
CA HIS A 92 5.43 -19.45 -9.05
C HIS A 92 6.12 -18.14 -8.65
N PRO A 93 5.48 -17.31 -7.83
CA PRO A 93 5.99 -16.01 -7.40
C PRO A 93 7.05 -16.20 -6.30
N THR A 94 8.30 -16.38 -6.67
CA THR A 94 9.41 -16.41 -5.72
C THR A 94 10.01 -15.01 -5.53
N ALA A 95 10.68 -14.79 -4.39
CA ALA A 95 11.38 -13.52 -4.13
C ALA A 95 12.46 -13.22 -5.19
N GLU A 96 13.13 -14.27 -5.71
CA GLU A 96 14.09 -14.17 -6.80
C GLU A 96 13.44 -13.72 -8.10
N TRP A 97 12.27 -14.30 -8.42
CA TRP A 97 11.52 -13.89 -9.62
C TRP A 97 11.11 -12.43 -9.54
N ILE A 98 10.55 -12.00 -8.40
CA ILE A 98 10.15 -10.60 -8.18
C ILE A 98 11.35 -9.66 -8.29
N ALA A 99 12.50 -10.01 -7.68
CA ALA A 99 13.72 -9.23 -7.76
C ALA A 99 14.26 -9.11 -9.19
N ARG A 100 14.13 -10.17 -10.00
CA ARG A 100 14.48 -10.15 -11.43
C ARG A 100 13.55 -9.26 -12.23
N GLN A 101 12.23 -9.35 -12.01
CA GLN A 101 11.24 -8.49 -12.69
C GLN A 101 11.53 -7.01 -12.42
N LEU A 102 11.89 -6.66 -11.16
CA LEU A 102 12.27 -5.29 -10.83
C LEU A 102 13.52 -4.85 -11.61
N THR A 103 14.52 -5.71 -11.73
CA THR A 103 15.74 -5.39 -12.47
C THR A 103 15.45 -5.18 -13.96
N GLU A 104 14.62 -6.02 -14.55
CA GLU A 104 14.20 -5.91 -15.94
C GLU A 104 13.41 -4.63 -16.20
N ALA A 105 12.47 -4.29 -15.31
CA ALA A 105 11.68 -3.07 -15.39
C ALA A 105 12.56 -1.80 -15.38
N CYS A 106 13.55 -1.76 -14.51
CA CYS A 106 14.46 -0.61 -14.38
C CYS A 106 15.57 -0.58 -15.43
N GLY A 107 15.70 -1.60 -16.27
CA GLY A 107 16.68 -1.64 -17.36
C GLY A 107 16.35 -0.71 -18.53
N TRP A 108 15.09 -0.31 -18.69
CA TRP A 108 14.58 0.46 -19.81
C TRP A 108 14.11 1.88 -19.44
N GLU A 109 13.90 2.15 -18.15
CA GLU A 109 13.38 3.41 -17.61
C GLU A 109 14.27 3.92 -16.48
N PRO A 110 14.23 5.22 -16.16
CA PRO A 110 14.98 5.74 -15.02
C PRO A 110 14.54 5.06 -13.73
N VAL A 111 15.53 4.58 -12.98
CA VAL A 111 15.32 3.88 -11.71
C VAL A 111 14.55 4.78 -10.73
N PRO A 112 13.43 4.35 -10.17
CA PRO A 112 12.68 5.15 -9.20
C PRO A 112 13.50 5.34 -7.92
N ARG A 113 13.40 6.50 -7.29
CA ARG A 113 14.07 6.79 -6.00
C ARG A 113 13.39 6.08 -4.84
N TYR A 114 12.07 5.89 -4.93
CA TYR A 114 11.23 5.31 -3.90
C TYR A 114 10.31 4.25 -4.49
N ILE A 115 10.19 3.13 -3.80
CA ILE A 115 9.19 2.10 -4.12
C ILE A 115 8.24 1.95 -2.93
N ILE A 116 6.94 2.08 -3.21
CA ILE A 116 5.87 1.77 -2.27
C ILE A 116 5.39 0.35 -2.55
N ARG A 117 5.31 -0.49 -1.53
CA ARG A 117 4.84 -1.86 -1.61
C ARG A 117 3.98 -2.21 -0.42
N ASP A 118 3.13 -3.21 -0.58
CA ASP A 118 2.43 -3.82 0.54
C ASP A 118 3.39 -4.66 1.42
N ARG A 119 2.96 -4.97 2.65
CA ARG A 119 3.72 -5.76 3.63
C ARG A 119 3.63 -7.28 3.37
N ASP A 120 3.52 -7.71 2.15
CA ASP A 120 3.49 -9.12 1.83
C ASP A 120 4.85 -9.79 2.10
N SER A 121 4.81 -10.97 2.72
CA SER A 121 5.99 -11.80 3.03
C SER A 121 6.75 -12.28 1.78
N VAL A 122 6.07 -12.28 0.63
CA VAL A 122 6.63 -12.70 -0.67
C VAL A 122 7.83 -11.85 -1.11
N TYR A 123 7.91 -10.61 -0.60
CA TYR A 123 9.03 -9.71 -0.88
C TYR A 123 10.31 -9.98 -0.10
N GLY A 124 10.56 -11.08 0.50
CA GLY A 124 11.71 -11.55 1.23
C GLY A 124 13.00 -10.68 1.25
N GLU A 125 14.04 -11.16 1.91
CA GLU A 125 15.33 -10.44 2.03
C GLU A 125 16.06 -10.25 0.68
N ILE A 126 15.85 -11.16 -0.27
CA ILE A 126 16.49 -11.08 -1.60
C ILE A 126 15.99 -9.84 -2.35
N PHE A 127 14.68 -9.56 -2.27
CA PHE A 127 14.10 -8.38 -2.86
C PHE A 127 14.62 -7.09 -2.21
N LYS A 128 14.71 -7.05 -0.87
CA LYS A 128 15.25 -5.89 -0.13
C LYS A 128 16.71 -5.61 -0.51
N ARG A 129 17.55 -6.65 -0.59
CA ARG A 129 18.94 -6.49 -1.04
C ARG A 129 19.02 -5.95 -2.46
N ARG A 130 18.14 -6.38 -3.34
CA ARG A 130 18.08 -5.88 -4.73
C ARG A 130 17.73 -4.41 -4.77
N LEU A 131 16.70 -3.97 -4.03
CA LEU A 131 16.35 -2.56 -3.91
C LEU A 131 17.54 -1.72 -3.44
N HIS A 132 18.22 -2.18 -2.39
CA HIS A 132 19.39 -1.49 -1.84
C HIS A 132 20.53 -1.38 -2.87
N ALA A 133 20.83 -2.47 -3.59
CA ALA A 133 21.85 -2.51 -4.63
C ALA A 133 21.53 -1.55 -5.81
N MET A 134 20.26 -1.30 -6.08
CA MET A 134 19.79 -0.37 -7.10
C MET A 134 19.64 1.08 -6.58
N GLY A 135 19.96 1.35 -5.31
CA GLY A 135 19.79 2.66 -4.69
C GLY A 135 18.35 3.09 -4.45
N ILE A 136 17.39 2.14 -4.50
CA ILE A 136 15.96 2.39 -4.34
C ILE A 136 15.60 2.35 -2.85
N ARG A 137 14.92 3.37 -2.37
CA ARG A 137 14.42 3.44 -1.00
C ARG A 137 13.01 2.86 -0.92
N ALA A 138 12.81 1.89 -0.04
CA ALA A 138 11.48 1.38 0.30
C ALA A 138 11.11 1.87 1.69
N PRO A 139 10.32 2.95 1.82
CA PRO A 139 9.81 3.35 3.14
C PRO A 139 8.96 2.22 3.68
N SER A 140 9.30 1.74 4.87
CA SER A 140 8.43 0.85 5.64
C SER A 140 7.21 1.65 6.09
N ALA A 141 6.04 1.29 5.58
CA ALA A 141 4.76 1.83 6.02
C ALA A 141 4.43 1.38 7.45
#